data_3e2b705bc579a3577f251099c56a2a9f
#
_entry.id   3e2b705bc579a3577f251099c56a2a9f
#
_cell.length_a   1.000
_cell.length_b   1.000
_cell.length_c   1.000
_cell.angle_alpha   90.00
_cell.angle_beta   90.00
_cell.angle_gamma   90.00
#
_symmetry.space_group_name_H-M   'P 1'
#
loop_
_entity.id
_entity.type
_entity.pdbx_description
1 polymer ?
#
loop_
_entity_poly.entity_id
_entity_poly.type
_entity_poly.pdbx_seq_one_letter_code
_entity_poly.pdbx_strand_id
1 'polypeptide(L)'
;MNNQGVTIKALREKFGYSQEDLARFLGVKREMISYYETAVREVPLEILERLADLFGVDLDIFFSDNIDEAITEIAFAFRADELNKNDLESIASFRRIIKNYQRIINLEKKYA
;
A
#
# COMPACT_ATOMS: atom_id res chain seq x y z
N MET A 1 -8.07 -6.45 12.87
CA MET A 1 -6.78 -5.76 12.82
C MET A 1 -6.79 -4.76 11.69
N ASN A 2 -6.35 -3.56 11.95
CA ASN A 2 -6.39 -2.49 10.95
C ASN A 2 -5.17 -2.58 10.01
N ASN A 3 -5.42 -2.94 8.76
CA ASN A 3 -4.36 -3.09 7.75
C ASN A 3 -4.08 -1.81 6.97
N GLN A 4 -4.74 -0.70 7.32
CA GLN A 4 -4.61 0.55 6.59
C GLN A 4 -3.17 1.04 6.54
N GLY A 5 -2.50 1.05 7.68
CA GLY A 5 -1.12 1.51 7.75
C GLY A 5 -0.16 0.67 6.92
N VAL A 6 -0.31 -0.64 6.98
CA VAL A 6 0.50 -1.57 6.19
C VAL A 6 0.28 -1.34 4.70
N THR A 7 -0.97 -1.17 4.29
CA THR A 7 -1.32 -0.92 2.89
C THR A 7 -0.74 0.41 2.40
N ILE A 8 -0.86 1.46 3.20
CA ILE A 8 -0.31 2.78 2.87
C ILE A 8 1.20 2.69 2.67
N LYS A 9 1.89 2.05 3.61
CA LYS A 9 3.34 1.91 3.54
C LYS A 9 3.76 1.11 2.31
N ALA A 10 3.09 -0.01 2.04
CA ALA A 10 3.39 -0.86 0.90
C ALA A 10 3.23 -0.10 -0.42
N LEU A 11 2.13 0.62 -0.58
CA LEU A 11 1.89 1.42 -1.78
C LEU A 11 2.90 2.55 -1.90
N ARG A 12 3.16 3.25 -0.80
CA ARG A 12 4.13 4.34 -0.79
C ARG A 12 5.51 3.87 -1.26
N GLU A 13 6.01 2.80 -0.66
CA GLU A 13 7.32 2.27 -1.01
C GLU A 13 7.34 1.77 -2.46
N LYS A 14 6.25 1.17 -2.90
CA LYS A 14 6.15 0.63 -4.25
C LYS A 14 6.25 1.72 -5.30
N PHE A 15 5.58 2.85 -5.07
CA PHE A 15 5.63 3.98 -5.99
C PHE A 15 6.85 4.87 -5.78
N GLY A 16 7.70 4.54 -4.83
CA GLY A 16 8.94 5.28 -4.61
C GLY A 16 8.78 6.61 -3.89
N TYR A 17 7.68 6.78 -3.17
CA TYR A 17 7.45 8.00 -2.41
C TYR A 17 8.04 7.89 -1.01
N SER A 18 8.58 9.00 -0.51
CA SER A 18 9.00 9.11 0.89
C SER A 18 7.80 9.47 1.76
N GLN A 19 7.95 9.30 3.08
CA GLN A 19 6.93 9.77 4.01
C GLN A 19 6.73 11.28 3.87
N GLU A 20 7.80 12.01 3.61
CA GLU A 20 7.72 13.46 3.40
C GLU A 20 6.94 13.82 2.14
N ASP A 21 7.09 13.04 1.08
CA ASP A 21 6.31 13.23 -0.14
C ASP A 21 4.82 13.12 0.14
N LEU A 22 4.40 12.09 0.88
CA LEU A 22 3.00 11.92 1.26
C LEU A 22 2.53 13.04 2.19
N ALA A 23 3.37 13.43 3.14
CA ALA A 23 3.04 14.52 4.07
C ALA A 23 2.76 15.81 3.31
N ARG A 24 3.58 16.12 2.33
CA ARG A 24 3.43 17.31 1.49
C ARG A 24 2.15 17.24 0.67
N PHE A 25 1.88 16.09 0.07
CA PHE A 25 0.66 15.88 -0.71
C PHE A 25 -0.61 16.04 0.14
N LEU A 26 -0.58 15.50 1.35
CA LEU A 26 -1.74 15.50 2.25
C LEU A 26 -1.85 16.75 3.10
N GLY A 27 -0.82 17.58 3.13
CA GLY A 27 -0.81 18.79 3.97
C GLY A 27 -0.70 18.49 5.45
N VAL A 28 0.01 17.43 5.82
CA VAL A 28 0.23 17.04 7.22
C VAL A 28 1.71 16.95 7.50
N LYS A 29 2.08 16.78 8.75
CA LYS A 29 3.48 16.59 9.13
C LYS A 29 3.94 15.17 8.84
N ARG A 30 5.24 15.00 8.56
CA ARG A 30 5.81 13.66 8.28
C ARG A 30 5.54 12.68 9.42
N GLU A 31 5.63 13.14 10.67
CA GLU A 31 5.36 12.30 11.83
C GLU A 31 3.95 11.69 11.78
N MET A 32 3.00 12.43 11.22
CA MET A 32 1.63 11.94 11.09
C MET A 32 1.57 10.75 10.13
N ILE A 33 2.33 10.80 9.03
CA ILE A 33 2.41 9.66 8.11
C ILE A 33 2.96 8.43 8.84
N SER A 34 4.00 8.61 9.62
CA SER A 34 4.57 7.52 10.42
C SER A 34 3.52 6.92 11.38
N TYR A 35 2.73 7.77 12.02
CA TYR A 35 1.67 7.32 12.93
C TYR A 35 0.58 6.53 12.19
N TYR A 36 0.24 6.95 10.99
CA TYR A 36 -0.73 6.22 10.17
C TYR A 36 -0.18 4.85 9.75
N GLU A 37 1.07 4.80 9.32
CA GLU A 37 1.69 3.56 8.84
C GLU A 37 1.91 2.54 9.96
N THR A 38 2.08 2.99 11.18
CA THR A 38 2.28 2.13 12.33
C THR A 38 1.02 1.90 13.16
N ALA A 39 -0.11 2.39 12.69
CA ALA A 39 -1.42 2.30 13.34
C ALA A 39 -1.48 2.96 14.72
N VAL A 40 -0.57 3.88 15.02
CA VAL A 40 -0.61 4.69 16.25
C VAL A 40 -1.80 5.64 16.22
N ARG A 41 -2.19 6.08 15.02
CA ARG A 41 -3.36 6.92 14.81
C ARG A 41 -4.21 6.36 13.68
N GLU A 42 -5.53 6.50 13.83
CA GLU A 42 -6.45 6.15 12.77
C GLU A 42 -6.32 7.14 11.62
N VAL A 43 -6.47 6.62 10.40
CA VAL A 43 -6.43 7.45 9.20
C VAL A 43 -7.83 7.96 8.92
N PRO A 44 -8.04 9.29 8.88
CA PRO A 44 -9.34 9.84 8.50
C PRO A 44 -9.76 9.38 7.10
N LEU A 45 -11.05 9.20 6.90
CA LEU A 45 -11.58 8.77 5.60
C LEU A 45 -11.13 9.70 4.48
N GLU A 46 -11.13 11.01 4.73
CA GLU A 46 -10.69 12.00 3.75
C GLU A 46 -9.25 11.78 3.30
N ILE A 47 -8.37 11.41 4.22
CA ILE A 47 -6.98 11.08 3.92
C ILE A 47 -6.90 9.82 3.06
N LEU A 48 -7.68 8.79 3.41
CA LEU A 48 -7.74 7.55 2.64
C LEU A 48 -8.22 7.79 1.21
N GLU A 49 -9.22 8.63 1.04
CA GLU A 49 -9.72 8.98 -0.29
C GLU A 49 -8.64 9.64 -1.14
N ARG A 50 -7.90 10.56 -0.56
CA ARG A 50 -6.81 11.23 -1.28
C ARG A 50 -5.67 10.27 -1.62
N LEU A 51 -5.36 9.36 -0.71
CA LEU A 51 -4.33 8.34 -0.97
C LEU A 51 -4.78 7.36 -2.07
N ALA A 52 -6.06 6.98 -2.06
CA ALA A 52 -6.61 6.13 -3.11
C ALA A 52 -6.46 6.80 -4.48
N ASP A 53 -6.74 8.09 -4.57
CA ASP A 53 -6.57 8.85 -5.80
C ASP A 53 -5.10 8.91 -6.23
N LEU A 54 -4.21 9.16 -5.28
CA LEU A 54 -2.77 9.25 -5.58
C LEU A 54 -2.22 7.93 -6.11
N PHE A 55 -2.61 6.82 -5.49
CA PHE A 55 -2.09 5.50 -5.84
C PHE A 55 -2.88 4.82 -6.98
N GLY A 56 -4.01 5.39 -7.36
CA GLY A 56 -4.85 4.81 -8.41
C GLY A 56 -5.51 3.50 -8.02
N VAL A 57 -5.87 3.36 -6.76
CA VAL A 57 -6.53 2.16 -6.23
C VAL A 57 -7.92 2.53 -5.70
N ASP A 58 -8.77 1.52 -5.51
CA ASP A 58 -10.08 1.72 -4.90
C ASP A 58 -9.93 1.95 -3.40
N LEU A 59 -10.80 2.80 -2.86
CA LEU A 59 -10.82 3.10 -1.43
C LEU A 59 -10.99 1.84 -0.60
N ASP A 60 -11.71 0.86 -1.10
CA ASP A 60 -11.98 -0.39 -0.39
C ASP A 60 -10.74 -1.15 0.03
N ILE A 61 -9.61 -0.94 -0.67
CA ILE A 61 -8.36 -1.61 -0.34
C ILE A 61 -7.92 -1.32 1.10
N PHE A 62 -8.22 -0.12 1.59
CA PHE A 62 -7.83 0.30 2.94
C PHE A 62 -8.72 -0.29 4.02
N PHE A 63 -9.89 -0.76 3.67
CA PHE A 63 -10.86 -1.34 4.61
C PHE A 63 -10.92 -2.86 4.55
N SER A 64 -10.20 -3.46 3.61
CA SER A 64 -10.20 -4.91 3.46
C SER A 64 -9.36 -5.56 4.56
N ASP A 65 -9.95 -6.53 5.24
CA ASP A 65 -9.21 -7.42 6.14
C ASP A 65 -8.56 -8.56 5.36
N ASN A 66 -8.84 -8.63 4.07
CA ASN A 66 -8.34 -9.67 3.19
C ASN A 66 -7.07 -9.18 2.48
N ILE A 67 -5.92 -9.68 2.92
CA ILE A 67 -4.62 -9.33 2.37
C ILE A 67 -4.53 -9.72 0.89
N ASP A 68 -5.23 -10.78 0.47
CA ASP A 68 -5.26 -11.19 -0.94
C ASP A 68 -5.87 -10.10 -1.83
N GLU A 69 -6.95 -9.48 -1.37
CA GLU A 69 -7.55 -8.37 -2.12
C GLU A 69 -6.60 -7.19 -2.21
N ALA A 70 -5.95 -6.85 -1.11
CA ALA A 70 -4.98 -5.76 -1.08
C ALA A 70 -3.84 -6.03 -2.05
N ILE A 71 -3.31 -7.25 -2.07
CA ILE A 71 -2.25 -7.64 -2.99
C ILE A 71 -2.72 -7.53 -4.44
N THR A 72 -3.94 -7.98 -4.72
CA THR A 72 -4.51 -7.92 -6.06
C THR A 72 -4.62 -6.49 -6.55
N GLU A 73 -5.12 -5.59 -5.70
CA GLU A 73 -5.26 -4.17 -6.05
C GLU A 73 -3.91 -3.51 -6.25
N ILE A 74 -2.92 -3.81 -5.40
CA ILE A 74 -1.57 -3.29 -5.55
C ILE A 74 -0.96 -3.80 -6.86
N ALA A 75 -1.16 -5.08 -7.18
CA ALA A 75 -0.67 -5.66 -8.42
C ALA A 75 -1.30 -4.99 -9.64
N PHE A 76 -2.59 -4.71 -9.57
CA PHE A 76 -3.31 -4.07 -10.66
C PHE A 76 -2.85 -2.64 -10.90
N ALA A 77 -2.73 -1.87 -9.82
CA ALA A 77 -2.25 -0.49 -9.90
C ALA A 77 -0.82 -0.44 -10.45
N PHE A 78 0.03 -1.33 -9.99
CA PHE A 78 1.42 -1.42 -10.44
C PHE A 78 1.51 -1.81 -11.90
N ARG A 79 0.65 -2.74 -12.34
CA ARG A 79 0.63 -3.18 -13.73
C ARG A 79 0.24 -2.05 -14.68
N ALA A 80 -0.71 -1.22 -14.26
CA ALA A 80 -1.11 -0.06 -15.06
C ALA A 80 0.05 0.92 -15.22
N ASP A 81 0.81 1.15 -14.16
CA ASP A 81 1.99 2.01 -14.21
C ASP A 81 3.11 1.40 -15.07
N GLU A 82 3.30 0.09 -14.96
CA GLU A 82 4.33 -0.67 -15.68
C GLU A 82 4.15 -0.71 -17.19
N LEU A 83 2.92 -0.57 -17.68
CA LEU A 83 2.68 -0.53 -19.12
C LEU A 83 3.45 0.60 -19.81
N ASN A 84 3.89 1.58 -19.03
CA ASN A 84 4.62 2.74 -19.54
C ASN A 84 6.13 2.67 -19.27
N LYS A 85 6.61 1.64 -18.56
CA LYS A 85 8.02 1.52 -18.18
C LYS A 85 8.51 0.09 -18.36
N ASN A 86 9.40 -0.13 -19.30
CA ASN A 86 10.06 -1.43 -19.44
C ASN A 86 11.18 -1.56 -18.42
N ASP A 87 10.82 -1.63 -17.15
CA ASP A 87 11.78 -1.70 -16.05
C ASP A 87 11.72 -3.08 -15.39
N LEU A 88 12.71 -3.93 -15.74
CA LEU A 88 12.80 -5.27 -15.19
C LEU A 88 13.10 -5.29 -13.70
N GLU A 89 13.79 -4.28 -13.19
CA GLU A 89 14.08 -4.17 -11.77
C GLU A 89 12.81 -3.93 -10.97
N SER A 90 11.94 -3.06 -11.46
CA SER A 90 10.65 -2.80 -10.83
C SER A 90 9.77 -4.05 -10.82
N ILE A 91 9.77 -4.80 -11.93
CA ILE A 91 9.01 -6.05 -12.02
C ILE A 91 9.53 -7.07 -11.01
N ALA A 92 10.84 -7.23 -10.91
CA ALA A 92 11.45 -8.17 -9.98
C ALA A 92 11.16 -7.79 -8.52
N SER A 93 11.28 -6.51 -8.21
CA SER A 93 10.98 -5.97 -6.89
C SER A 93 9.53 -6.20 -6.51
N PHE A 94 8.62 -5.95 -7.45
CA PHE A 94 7.19 -6.14 -7.26
C PHE A 94 6.84 -7.61 -7.00
N ARG A 95 7.40 -8.52 -7.80
CA ARG A 95 7.20 -9.95 -7.62
C ARG A 95 7.68 -10.42 -6.25
N ARG A 96 8.77 -9.86 -5.77
CA ARG A 96 9.31 -10.19 -4.46
C ARG A 96 8.35 -9.76 -3.35
N ILE A 97 7.78 -8.58 -3.45
CA ILE A 97 6.80 -8.07 -2.49
C ILE A 97 5.58 -8.99 -2.45
N ILE A 98 5.05 -9.36 -3.62
CA ILE A 98 3.90 -10.25 -3.71
C ILE A 98 4.22 -11.60 -3.07
N LYS A 99 5.38 -12.17 -3.36
CA LYS A 99 5.78 -13.45 -2.77
C LYS A 99 5.82 -13.37 -1.24
N ASN A 100 6.34 -12.29 -0.68
CA ASN A 100 6.40 -12.11 0.75
C ASN A 100 5.00 -12.04 1.37
N TYR A 101 4.10 -11.29 0.75
CA TYR A 101 2.72 -11.21 1.23
C TYR A 101 2.02 -12.56 1.11
N GLN A 102 2.20 -13.27 0.00
CA GLN A 102 1.60 -14.59 -0.20
C GLN A 102 2.12 -15.59 0.82
N ARG A 103 3.40 -15.52 1.17
CA ARG A 103 3.99 -16.38 2.19
C ARG A 103 3.33 -16.14 3.54
N ILE A 104 3.12 -14.89 3.91
CA ILE A 104 2.45 -14.53 5.16
C ILE A 104 1.02 -15.06 5.17
N ILE A 105 0.28 -14.89 4.08
CA ILE A 105 -1.08 -15.38 3.93
C ILE A 105 -1.13 -16.90 4.08
N ASN A 106 -0.22 -17.60 3.42
CA ASN A 106 -0.16 -19.07 3.48
C ASN A 106 0.15 -19.55 4.88
N LEU A 107 1.03 -18.87 5.59
CA LEU A 107 1.32 -19.22 6.98
C LEU A 107 0.10 -19.01 7.88
N GLU A 108 -0.63 -17.91 7.69
CA GLU A 108 -1.85 -17.65 8.45
C GLU A 108 -2.91 -18.72 8.17
N LYS A 109 -3.10 -19.10 6.90
CA LYS A 109 -4.06 -20.15 6.55
C LYS A 109 -3.68 -21.50 7.11
N LYS A 110 -2.38 -21.78 7.20
CA LYS A 110 -1.88 -23.05 7.72
C LYS A 110 -2.13 -23.18 9.22
N TYR A 111 -2.12 -22.10 9.96
CA TYR A 111 -2.23 -22.09 11.42
C TYR A 111 -3.57 -21.56 11.93
N ALA A 112 -4.46 -21.17 11.04
CA ALA A 112 -5.77 -20.64 11.41
C ALA A 112 -6.77 -21.72 11.81
#